data_ed342ee6e51ba66d075e29cefe022eb5
#
_entry.id   ed342ee6e51ba66d075e29cefe022eb5
#
_cell.length_a   1.000
_cell.length_b   1.000
_cell.length_c   1.000
_cell.angle_alpha   90.00
_cell.angle_beta   90.00
_cell.angle_gamma   90.00
#
_symmetry.space_group_name_H-M   'P 1'
#
loop_
_entity.id
_entity.type
_entity.pdbx_description
1 polymer ?
#
loop_
_entity_poly.entity_id
_entity_poly.type
_entity_poly.pdbx_seq_one_letter_code
_entity_poly.pdbx_strand_id
1 'polypeptide(L)'
;VYLQSMKEHRARHEAKGNGFGYEIRSFDEVANAIVVGGMGRERNLVIDNRLKDFTPVTHIKGEVNREGIRRMTPIEWERLQGFPDDWTAGVSDGQRFKQLGNSVAVPAIEAISSRIIQELKNPSEFVDTAKLQLELSL
;
A
#
# COMPACT_ATOMS: atom_id res chain seq x y z
N VAL A 1 -2.85 24.47 -5.25
CA VAL A 1 -3.06 24.59 -3.79
C VAL A 1 -2.78 23.27 -3.08
N TYR A 2 -3.42 22.15 -3.44
CA TYR A 2 -3.27 20.88 -2.74
C TYR A 2 -1.85 20.28 -2.82
N LEU A 3 -1.27 20.18 -4.02
CA LEU A 3 0.11 19.69 -4.19
C LEU A 3 1.12 20.58 -3.49
N GLN A 4 0.92 21.89 -3.55
CA GLN A 4 1.78 22.85 -2.87
C GLN A 4 1.75 22.64 -1.35
N SER A 5 0.57 22.47 -0.78
CA SER A 5 0.41 22.16 0.66
C SER A 5 1.10 20.85 1.05
N MET A 6 1.06 19.82 0.19
CA MET A 6 1.78 18.57 0.43
C MET A 6 3.30 18.74 0.35
N LYS A 7 3.80 19.54 -0.60
CA LYS A 7 5.23 19.88 -0.70
C LYS A 7 5.73 20.58 0.57
N GLU A 8 4.97 21.55 1.05
CA GLU A 8 5.29 22.27 2.30
C GLU A 8 5.22 21.36 3.53
N HIS A 9 4.22 20.46 3.56
CA HIS A 9 4.11 19.47 4.64
C HIS A 9 5.33 18.55 4.66
N ARG A 10 5.73 18.01 3.51
CA ARG A 10 6.91 17.15 3.38
C ARG A 10 8.18 17.88 3.82
N ALA A 11 8.43 19.08 3.31
CA ALA A 11 9.60 19.88 3.65
C ALA A 11 9.70 20.13 5.17
N ARG A 12 8.57 20.38 5.85
CA ARG A 12 8.55 20.55 7.32
C ARG A 12 8.92 19.26 8.08
N HIS A 13 8.58 18.09 7.55
CA HIS A 13 8.94 16.82 8.14
C HIS A 13 10.40 16.43 7.86
N GLU A 14 10.87 16.66 6.66
CA GLU A 14 12.28 16.46 6.29
C GLU A 14 13.22 17.34 7.14
N ALA A 15 12.86 18.59 7.38
CA ALA A 15 13.61 19.48 8.26
C ALA A 15 13.71 18.99 9.72
N LYS A 16 12.80 18.11 10.15
CA LYS A 16 12.81 17.46 11.46
C LYS A 16 13.47 16.07 11.47
N GLY A 17 14.05 15.64 10.34
CA GLY A 17 14.61 14.31 10.18
C GLY A 17 13.58 13.18 10.00
N ASN A 18 12.32 13.52 9.72
CA ASN A 18 11.25 12.55 9.52
C ASN A 18 10.99 12.35 8.02
N GLY A 19 10.97 11.12 7.54
CA GLY A 19 10.60 10.76 6.16
C GLY A 19 9.09 10.76 5.89
N PHE A 20 8.34 11.65 6.56
CA PHE A 20 6.89 11.71 6.42
C PHE A 20 6.47 12.66 5.29
N GLY A 21 5.51 12.22 4.46
CA GLY A 21 4.94 13.07 3.43
C GLY A 21 4.38 12.28 2.27
N TYR A 22 3.97 13.01 1.23
CA TYR A 22 3.53 12.41 -0.02
C TYR A 22 4.71 11.81 -0.78
N GLU A 23 4.45 10.80 -1.56
CA GLU A 23 5.41 10.23 -2.50
C GLU A 23 4.73 10.00 -3.85
N ILE A 24 5.46 10.29 -4.92
CA ILE A 24 5.02 10.05 -6.29
C ILE A 24 5.77 8.82 -6.79
N ARG A 25 5.03 7.87 -7.35
CA ARG A 25 5.56 6.64 -7.92
C ARG A 25 5.23 6.56 -9.41
N SER A 26 6.15 6.08 -10.20
CA SER A 26 5.84 5.65 -11.56
C SER A 26 5.16 4.27 -11.54
N PHE A 27 4.50 3.87 -12.63
CA PHE A 27 3.77 2.60 -12.67
C PHE A 27 4.65 1.36 -12.62
N ASP A 28 5.93 1.50 -12.89
CA ASP A 28 6.97 0.46 -12.88
C ASP A 28 7.76 0.39 -11.57
N GLU A 29 7.47 1.29 -10.62
CA GLU A 29 8.09 1.27 -9.30
C GLU A 29 7.27 0.47 -8.29
N VAL A 30 7.95 -0.01 -7.25
CA VAL A 30 7.31 -0.68 -6.12
C VAL A 30 6.50 0.34 -5.31
N ALA A 31 5.24 0.04 -5.09
CA ALA A 31 4.37 0.87 -4.26
C ALA A 31 4.80 0.82 -2.78
N ASN A 32 4.59 1.93 -2.09
CA ASN A 32 4.71 1.95 -0.63
C ASN A 32 3.60 1.12 0.03
N ALA A 33 3.82 0.73 1.27
CA ALA A 33 2.81 0.05 2.06
C ALA A 33 1.49 0.84 2.09
N ILE A 34 0.40 0.15 1.84
CA ILE A 34 -0.96 0.68 1.93
C ILE A 34 -1.31 0.80 3.41
N VAL A 35 -1.70 1.98 3.84
CA VAL A 35 -2.04 2.25 5.24
C VAL A 35 -3.33 3.05 5.36
N VAL A 36 -4.07 2.83 6.45
CA VAL A 36 -5.29 3.57 6.78
C VAL A 36 -4.94 4.87 7.50
N GLY A 37 -5.66 5.93 7.16
CA GLY A 37 -5.59 7.21 7.85
C GLY A 37 -4.39 8.08 7.49
N GLY A 38 -4.37 9.26 8.07
CA GLY A 38 -3.34 10.27 7.81
C GLY A 38 -3.16 10.55 6.31
N MET A 39 -1.92 10.58 5.86
CA MET A 39 -1.54 10.75 4.46
C MET A 39 -1.31 9.41 3.72
N GLY A 40 -1.94 8.31 4.17
CA GLY A 40 -1.72 7.00 3.57
C GLY A 40 -1.99 6.95 2.06
N ARG A 41 -3.04 7.65 1.60
CA ARG A 41 -3.39 7.72 0.17
C ARG A 41 -2.44 8.59 -0.65
N GLU A 42 -1.76 9.51 -0.02
CA GLU A 42 -0.80 10.42 -0.64
C GLU A 42 0.62 9.84 -0.72
N ARG A 43 0.89 8.72 -0.06
CA ARG A 43 2.17 8.02 -0.15
C ARG A 43 2.35 7.21 -1.44
N ASN A 44 1.27 7.00 -2.18
CA ASN A 44 1.26 6.32 -3.47
C ASN A 44 0.51 7.19 -4.51
N LEU A 45 0.97 8.42 -4.72
CA LEU A 45 0.55 9.20 -5.86
C LEU A 45 1.21 8.63 -7.11
N VAL A 46 0.48 8.62 -8.22
CA VAL A 46 0.98 8.12 -9.50
C VAL A 46 0.95 9.21 -10.56
N ILE A 47 1.91 9.15 -11.48
CA ILE A 47 1.91 9.99 -12.68
C ILE A 47 1.14 9.22 -13.75
N ASP A 48 0.07 9.83 -14.26
CA ASP A 48 -0.76 9.27 -15.33
C ASP A 48 -0.74 10.20 -16.54
N ASN A 49 0.14 9.90 -17.48
CA ASN A 49 0.32 10.71 -18.68
C ASN A 49 -0.83 10.59 -19.70
N ARG A 50 -1.76 9.66 -19.49
CA ARG A 50 -2.98 9.54 -20.31
C ARG A 50 -3.95 10.67 -20.03
N LEU A 51 -3.75 11.33 -18.89
CA LEU A 51 -4.67 12.29 -18.33
C LEU A 51 -4.18 13.71 -18.69
N LYS A 52 -4.88 14.34 -19.62
CA LYS A 52 -4.65 15.73 -19.99
C LYS A 52 -5.89 16.56 -19.64
N ASP A 53 -5.70 17.66 -18.95
CA ASP A 53 -6.72 18.69 -18.67
C ASP A 53 -8.03 18.16 -18.03
N PHE A 54 -7.97 17.25 -17.08
CA PHE A 54 -9.16 16.82 -16.36
C PHE A 54 -8.91 16.70 -14.85
N THR A 55 -10.02 16.75 -14.11
CA THR A 55 -10.02 16.51 -12.68
C THR A 55 -10.10 14.99 -12.46
N PRO A 56 -9.06 14.35 -11.92
CA PRO A 56 -9.11 12.90 -11.66
C PRO A 56 -10.26 12.57 -10.71
N VAL A 57 -11.03 11.54 -11.03
CA VAL A 57 -12.14 11.05 -10.19
C VAL A 57 -11.66 10.65 -8.79
N THR A 58 -10.40 10.29 -8.65
CA THR A 58 -9.75 9.93 -7.37
C THR A 58 -9.19 11.12 -6.61
N HIS A 59 -9.46 12.27 -7.06
CA HIS A 59 -9.31 13.57 -6.46
C HIS A 59 -8.09 13.84 -5.58
N ILE A 60 -7.16 14.47 -6.20
CA ILE A 60 -6.52 15.63 -5.59
C ILE A 60 -7.58 16.74 -5.68
N LYS A 61 -8.29 17.01 -4.57
CA LYS A 61 -9.45 17.92 -4.56
C LYS A 61 -9.17 19.23 -5.27
N GLY A 62 -10.02 19.57 -6.26
CA GLY A 62 -10.28 20.94 -6.68
C GLY A 62 -9.36 21.55 -7.72
N GLU A 63 -8.31 20.91 -8.19
CA GLU A 63 -7.45 21.44 -9.26
C GLU A 63 -7.24 20.41 -10.37
N VAL A 64 -7.35 20.89 -11.61
CA VAL A 64 -6.83 20.14 -12.77
C VAL A 64 -5.34 19.99 -12.55
N ASN A 65 -4.89 18.75 -12.31
CA ASN A 65 -3.50 18.49 -12.07
C ASN A 65 -2.75 18.43 -13.40
N ARG A 66 -2.16 19.55 -13.80
CA ARG A 66 -1.41 19.68 -15.05
C ARG A 66 -0.12 18.85 -15.07
N GLU A 67 0.33 18.34 -13.91
CA GLU A 67 1.49 17.46 -13.79
C GLU A 67 1.12 15.99 -14.03
N GLY A 68 -0.15 15.67 -14.27
CA GLY A 68 -0.62 14.28 -14.42
C GLY A 68 -0.58 13.47 -13.14
N ILE A 69 -0.36 14.09 -11.99
CA ILE A 69 -0.26 13.40 -10.69
C ILE A 69 -1.65 13.17 -10.13
N ARG A 70 -1.94 11.94 -9.73
CA ARG A 70 -3.20 11.56 -9.10
C ARG A 70 -3.00 10.55 -7.96
N ARG A 71 -4.02 10.39 -7.13
CA ARG A 71 -4.10 9.27 -6.21
C ARG A 71 -4.39 7.97 -6.98
N MET A 72 -4.00 6.85 -6.42
CA MET A 72 -4.48 5.56 -6.88
C MET A 72 -5.97 5.40 -6.63
N THR A 73 -6.62 4.66 -7.51
CA THR A 73 -8.03 4.27 -7.39
C THR A 73 -8.19 3.13 -6.37
N PRO A 74 -9.41 2.88 -5.85
CA PRO A 74 -9.67 1.69 -5.04
C PRO A 74 -9.30 0.39 -5.76
N ILE A 75 -9.58 0.27 -7.06
CA ILE A 75 -9.22 -0.91 -7.87
C ILE A 75 -7.69 -1.11 -7.93
N GLU A 76 -6.91 -0.03 -8.09
CA GLU A 76 -5.45 -0.13 -8.03
C GLU A 76 -4.96 -0.60 -6.65
N TRP A 77 -5.61 -0.20 -5.58
CA TRP A 77 -5.32 -0.70 -4.23
C TRP A 77 -5.71 -2.16 -4.06
N GLU A 78 -6.85 -2.58 -4.61
CA GLU A 78 -7.28 -3.98 -4.64
C GLU A 78 -6.23 -4.85 -5.31
N ARG A 79 -5.77 -4.45 -6.49
CA ARG A 79 -4.72 -5.15 -7.25
C ARG A 79 -3.39 -5.23 -6.49
N LEU A 80 -2.96 -4.15 -5.83
CA LEU A 80 -1.74 -4.14 -5.00
C LEU A 80 -1.81 -5.11 -3.82
N GLN A 81 -3.01 -5.33 -3.27
CA GLN A 81 -3.24 -6.27 -2.19
C GLN A 81 -3.54 -7.70 -2.69
N GLY A 82 -3.66 -7.89 -4.02
CA GLY A 82 -3.97 -9.18 -4.63
C GLY A 82 -5.46 -9.54 -4.60
N PHE A 83 -6.34 -8.58 -4.37
CA PHE A 83 -7.78 -8.77 -4.50
C PHE A 83 -8.22 -8.67 -5.96
N PRO A 84 -9.30 -9.36 -6.36
CA PRO A 84 -9.96 -9.13 -7.63
C PRO A 84 -10.46 -7.68 -7.75
N ASP A 85 -10.60 -7.19 -8.98
CA ASP A 85 -11.21 -5.88 -9.23
C ASP A 85 -12.61 -5.82 -8.65
N ASP A 86 -12.95 -4.66 -8.09
CA ASP A 86 -14.25 -4.37 -7.48
C ASP A 86 -14.62 -5.26 -6.27
N TRP A 87 -13.64 -5.89 -5.63
CA TRP A 87 -13.84 -6.68 -4.41
C TRP A 87 -14.51 -5.86 -3.29
N THR A 88 -14.17 -4.60 -3.19
CA THR A 88 -14.76 -3.67 -2.20
C THR A 88 -15.88 -2.80 -2.77
N ALA A 89 -16.43 -3.13 -3.95
CA ALA A 89 -17.54 -2.39 -4.55
C ALA A 89 -18.78 -2.37 -3.65
N GLY A 90 -19.67 -1.39 -3.88
CA GLY A 90 -20.91 -1.27 -3.12
C GLY A 90 -20.83 -0.35 -1.90
N VAL A 91 -19.65 0.16 -1.55
CA VAL A 91 -19.46 1.17 -0.52
C VAL A 91 -18.72 2.39 -1.07
N SER A 92 -18.69 3.50 -0.33
CA SER A 92 -17.98 4.70 -0.76
C SER A 92 -16.47 4.45 -0.88
N ASP A 93 -15.78 5.19 -1.76
CA ASP A 93 -14.33 5.09 -1.94
C ASP A 93 -13.57 5.26 -0.62
N GLY A 94 -14.03 6.14 0.27
CA GLY A 94 -13.43 6.31 1.59
C GLY A 94 -13.47 5.03 2.43
N GLN A 95 -14.57 4.27 2.34
CA GLN A 95 -14.71 2.97 3.01
C GLN A 95 -13.88 1.88 2.31
N ARG A 96 -13.85 1.87 0.97
CA ARG A 96 -13.00 0.98 0.19
C ARG A 96 -11.53 1.12 0.60
N PHE A 97 -11.00 2.33 0.63
CA PHE A 97 -9.63 2.60 1.08
C PHE A 97 -9.39 2.17 2.53
N LYS A 98 -10.39 2.35 3.41
CA LYS A 98 -10.28 1.91 4.81
C LYS A 98 -10.23 0.39 4.92
N GLN A 99 -11.05 -0.33 4.17
CA GLN A 99 -11.04 -1.79 4.13
C GLN A 99 -9.69 -2.31 3.63
N LEU A 100 -9.23 -1.80 2.48
CA LEU A 100 -7.98 -2.21 1.86
C LEU A 100 -6.74 -1.89 2.71
N GLY A 101 -6.72 -0.73 3.36
CA GLY A 101 -5.62 -0.37 4.23
C GLY A 101 -5.58 -1.14 5.55
N ASN A 102 -6.69 -1.75 5.98
CA ASN A 102 -6.76 -2.67 7.12
C ASN A 102 -6.57 -4.14 6.71
N SER A 103 -6.57 -4.43 5.43
CA SER A 103 -6.37 -5.79 4.93
C SER A 103 -4.88 -6.17 4.92
N VAL A 104 -4.65 -7.45 4.71
CA VAL A 104 -3.31 -8.00 4.46
C VAL A 104 -3.24 -8.45 3.01
N ALA A 105 -2.07 -8.33 2.38
CA ALA A 105 -1.87 -8.76 1.00
C ALA A 105 -2.17 -10.26 0.84
N VAL A 106 -3.11 -10.60 -0.04
CA VAL A 106 -3.57 -11.97 -0.29
C VAL A 106 -2.41 -12.92 -0.62
N PRO A 107 -1.46 -12.57 -1.53
CA PRO A 107 -0.34 -13.47 -1.85
C PRO A 107 0.56 -13.78 -0.65
N ALA A 108 0.72 -12.83 0.28
CA ALA A 108 1.51 -13.07 1.49
C ALA A 108 0.82 -14.09 2.43
N ILE A 109 -0.49 -13.96 2.61
CA ILE A 109 -1.28 -14.91 3.41
C ILE A 109 -1.30 -16.30 2.76
N GLU A 110 -1.46 -16.37 1.45
CA GLU A 110 -1.41 -17.63 0.70
C GLU A 110 -0.07 -18.35 0.88
N ALA A 111 1.05 -17.62 0.76
CA ALA A 111 2.38 -18.18 0.95
C ALA A 111 2.58 -18.73 2.39
N ILE A 112 2.20 -17.94 3.40
CA ILE A 112 2.30 -18.32 4.81
C ILE A 112 1.40 -19.52 5.11
N SER A 113 0.13 -19.47 4.67
CA SER A 113 -0.83 -20.55 4.91
C SER A 113 -0.41 -21.84 4.25
N SER A 114 0.09 -21.78 3.00
CA SER A 114 0.61 -22.92 2.28
C SER A 114 1.77 -23.59 3.03
N ARG A 115 2.69 -22.79 3.59
CA ARG A 115 3.80 -23.31 4.39
C ARG A 115 3.32 -23.96 5.69
N ILE A 116 2.40 -23.32 6.39
CA ILE A 116 1.80 -23.90 7.63
C ILE A 116 1.12 -25.23 7.31
N ILE A 117 0.32 -25.31 6.25
CA ILE A 117 -0.36 -26.55 5.85
C ILE A 117 0.66 -27.64 5.49
N GLN A 118 1.74 -27.29 4.81
CA GLN A 118 2.80 -28.24 4.48
C GLN A 118 3.45 -28.82 5.74
N GLU A 119 3.80 -27.96 6.70
CA GLU A 119 4.40 -28.40 7.97
C GLU A 119 3.45 -29.25 8.81
N LEU A 120 2.15 -28.92 8.81
CA LEU A 120 1.14 -29.73 9.50
C LEU A 120 0.93 -31.11 8.86
N LYS A 121 1.07 -31.21 7.53
CA LYS A 121 0.95 -32.50 6.81
C LYS A 121 2.19 -33.37 6.96
N ASN A 122 3.37 -32.76 7.10
CA ASN A 122 4.67 -33.47 7.19
C ASN A 122 5.44 -33.04 8.44
N PRO A 123 4.95 -33.37 9.65
CA PRO A 123 5.57 -32.90 10.89
C PRO A 123 6.97 -33.49 11.16
N SER A 124 7.40 -34.51 10.39
CA SER A 124 8.73 -35.10 10.51
C SER A 124 9.87 -34.25 9.98
N GLU A 125 9.56 -33.18 9.19
CA GLU A 125 10.54 -32.20 8.71
C GLU A 125 10.72 -31.02 9.67
N PHE A 126 9.97 -30.97 10.74
CA PHE A 126 10.10 -29.94 11.76
C PHE A 126 11.43 -30.11 12.49
N VAL A 127 12.43 -29.35 12.11
CA VAL A 127 13.65 -29.23 12.93
C VAL A 127 13.24 -28.55 14.23
N ASP A 128 13.26 -29.26 15.32
CA ASP A 128 13.02 -28.73 16.66
C ASP A 128 14.11 -27.69 16.98
N THR A 129 13.84 -26.44 16.58
CA THR A 129 14.78 -25.33 16.82
C THR A 129 15.05 -25.12 18.30
N ALA A 130 14.13 -25.49 19.17
CA ALA A 130 14.34 -25.47 20.63
C ALA A 130 15.40 -26.49 21.03
N LYS A 131 15.41 -27.68 20.43
CA LYS A 131 16.43 -28.71 20.65
C LYS A 131 17.80 -28.32 20.12
N LEU A 132 17.81 -27.65 18.92
CA LEU A 132 19.05 -27.10 18.33
C LEU A 132 19.66 -25.99 19.19
N GLN A 133 18.84 -25.09 19.76
CA GLN A 133 19.30 -24.04 20.67
C GLN A 133 19.83 -24.58 21.99
N LEU A 134 19.26 -25.66 22.51
CA LEU A 134 19.76 -26.33 23.70
C LEU A 134 21.13 -27.03 23.43
N GLU A 135 21.30 -27.64 22.27
CA GLU A 135 22.57 -28.28 21.87
C GLU A 135 23.70 -27.29 21.60
N LEU A 136 23.36 -26.06 21.17
CA LEU A 136 24.34 -24.96 20.92
C LEU A 136 24.69 -24.16 22.20
N SER A 137 24.00 -24.43 23.32
CA SER A 137 24.23 -23.72 24.60
C SER A 137 25.01 -24.57 25.62
N LEU A 138 25.44 -25.78 25.25
CA LEU A 138 26.32 -26.66 26.01
C LEU A 138 27.73 -26.65 25.45
#